data_dfef68f60084b39f666196cf5d0987db
#
_entry.id   dfef68f60084b39f666196cf5d0987db
#
_cell.length_a   1.000
_cell.length_b   1.000
_cell.length_c   1.000
_cell.angle_alpha   90.00
_cell.angle_beta   90.00
_cell.angle_gamma   90.00
#
_symmetry.space_group_name_H-M   'P 1'
#
loop_
_entity.id
_entity.type
_entity.pdbx_description
1 polymer ?
#
loop_
_entity_poly.entity_id
_entity_poly.type
_entity_poly.pdbx_seq_one_letter_code
_entity_poly.pdbx_strand_id
1 'polypeptide(L)'
;MRFHDFHLAGYTVSDFGGTITLDLVYDYPDQPRETSRIKFSDVAAYHFVHTGGAIITEIDEVPIPQLLEKIGDQLAEWNRMHGLSLWEKDREQYAATLTEKGYCAWTIESAVGFEGFVIAKSVGDA
;
A
#
# COMPACT_ATOMS: atom_id res chain seq x y z
N MET A 1 -0.45 11.57 4.00
CA MET A 1 1.00 11.75 4.18
C MET A 1 1.52 12.78 3.19
N ARG A 2 2.68 13.34 3.45
CA ARG A 2 3.26 14.52 2.79
C ARG A 2 4.00 14.26 1.47
N PHE A 3 3.60 13.29 0.68
CA PHE A 3 4.34 12.92 -0.53
C PHE A 3 3.66 13.36 -1.84
N HIS A 4 2.77 14.36 -1.74
CA HIS A 4 2.15 14.94 -2.91
C HIS A 4 3.22 15.45 -3.88
N ASP A 5 3.08 15.12 -5.15
CA ASP A 5 4.00 15.42 -6.25
C ASP A 5 5.37 14.72 -6.19
N PHE A 6 5.61 13.81 -5.26
CA PHE A 6 6.78 12.96 -5.33
C PHE A 6 6.63 11.94 -6.46
N HIS A 7 7.74 11.70 -7.14
CA HIS A 7 7.83 10.59 -8.09
C HIS A 7 8.11 9.30 -7.36
N LEU A 8 7.48 8.24 -7.79
CA LEU A 8 7.82 6.90 -7.34
C LEU A 8 9.01 6.43 -8.18
N ALA A 9 10.21 6.44 -7.60
CA ALA A 9 11.42 6.00 -8.29
C ALA A 9 11.51 4.47 -8.36
N GLY A 10 10.92 3.78 -7.40
CA GLY A 10 10.87 2.34 -7.37
C GLY A 10 10.28 1.83 -6.07
N TYR A 11 10.13 0.52 -6.00
CA TYR A 11 9.74 -0.13 -4.76
C TYR A 11 10.34 -1.52 -4.68
N THR A 12 10.47 -2.02 -3.46
CA THR A 12 11.05 -3.33 -3.19
C THR A 12 10.10 -4.11 -2.32
N VAL A 13 9.86 -5.36 -2.68
CA VAL A 13 9.12 -6.33 -1.87
C VAL A 13 10.12 -7.34 -1.35
N SER A 14 10.21 -7.49 -0.04
CA SER A 14 11.16 -8.38 0.62
C SER A 14 10.47 -9.18 1.72
N ASP A 15 11.24 -10.07 2.39
CA ASP A 15 10.72 -10.92 3.47
C ASP A 15 9.48 -11.73 3.05
N PHE A 16 9.54 -12.31 1.84
CA PHE A 16 8.45 -13.12 1.28
C PHE A 16 7.11 -12.35 1.19
N GLY A 17 7.18 -11.04 0.87
CA GLY A 17 6.02 -10.18 0.80
C GLY A 17 5.66 -9.49 2.11
N GLY A 18 6.43 -9.73 3.16
CA GLY A 18 6.14 -9.15 4.48
C GLY A 18 6.65 -7.72 4.66
N THR A 19 7.47 -7.22 3.75
CA THR A 19 8.04 -5.87 3.83
C THR A 19 7.97 -5.21 2.46
N ILE A 20 7.46 -3.98 2.41
CA ILE A 20 7.41 -3.19 1.17
C ILE A 20 8.06 -1.85 1.44
N THR A 21 9.03 -1.48 0.59
CA THR A 21 9.72 -0.19 0.67
C THR A 21 9.45 0.59 -0.60
N LEU A 22 9.01 1.84 -0.47
CA LEU A 22 8.83 2.76 -1.59
C LEU A 22 9.95 3.78 -1.59
N ASP A 23 10.58 3.97 -2.75
CA ASP A 23 11.60 4.99 -2.97
C ASP A 23 10.96 6.18 -3.68
N LEU A 24 10.96 7.35 -3.05
CA LEU A 24 10.27 8.54 -3.51
C LEU A 24 11.27 9.67 -3.76
N VAL A 25 11.06 10.41 -4.82
CA VAL A 25 11.94 11.52 -5.23
C VAL A 25 11.10 12.73 -5.61
N TYR A 26 11.41 13.87 -5.00
CA TYR A 26 10.90 15.16 -5.40
C TYR A 26 12.00 15.87 -6.18
N ASP A 27 11.83 16.05 -7.49
CA ASP A 27 12.85 16.60 -8.36
C ASP A 27 12.20 17.45 -9.47
N TYR A 28 12.13 18.75 -9.23
CA TYR A 28 11.54 19.71 -10.15
C TYR A 28 12.50 20.88 -10.39
N PRO A 29 12.41 21.52 -11.57
CA PRO A 29 13.24 22.71 -11.87
C PRO A 29 13.09 23.79 -10.79
N ASP A 30 14.20 24.42 -10.46
CA ASP A 30 14.28 25.55 -9.50
C ASP A 30 13.92 25.19 -8.06
N GLN A 31 13.91 23.89 -7.73
CA GLN A 31 13.66 23.42 -6.37
C GLN A 31 14.75 22.43 -5.93
N PRO A 32 15.07 22.39 -4.62
CA PRO A 32 16.00 21.39 -4.11
C PRO A 32 15.47 19.99 -4.34
N ARG A 33 16.33 19.09 -4.78
CA ARG A 33 15.99 17.68 -4.87
C ARG A 33 15.83 17.08 -3.47
N GLU A 34 14.74 16.35 -3.27
CA GLU A 34 14.46 15.67 -2.02
C GLU A 34 14.20 14.19 -2.29
N THR A 35 14.77 13.32 -1.48
CA THR A 35 14.52 11.89 -1.55
C THR A 35 13.91 11.43 -0.24
N SER A 36 13.02 10.44 -0.32
CA SER A 36 12.43 9.83 0.85
C SER A 36 12.22 8.36 0.60
N ARG A 37 12.26 7.58 1.67
CA ARG A 37 11.98 6.15 1.60
C ARG A 37 11.01 5.81 2.72
N ILE A 38 9.91 5.15 2.39
CA ILE A 38 8.97 4.68 3.38
C ILE A 38 8.87 3.16 3.34
N LYS A 39 8.65 2.56 4.51
CA LYS A 39 8.64 1.13 4.68
C LYS A 39 7.37 0.69 5.40
N PHE A 40 6.64 -0.22 4.77
CA PHE A 40 5.53 -0.93 5.39
C PHE A 40 6.07 -2.24 5.97
N SER A 41 5.74 -2.52 7.21
CA SER A 41 6.22 -3.71 7.92
C SER A 41 5.07 -4.62 8.34
N ASP A 42 5.33 -5.92 8.38
CA ASP A 42 4.34 -6.95 8.68
C ASP A 42 3.13 -6.85 7.75
N VAL A 43 3.41 -6.91 6.45
CA VAL A 43 2.40 -6.78 5.40
C VAL A 43 1.56 -8.05 5.33
N ALA A 44 0.23 -7.91 5.42
CA ALA A 44 -0.70 -9.02 5.26
C ALA A 44 -1.17 -9.16 3.81
N ALA A 45 -1.34 -8.04 3.10
CA ALA A 45 -1.77 -8.03 1.71
C ALA A 45 -1.37 -6.72 1.04
N TYR A 46 -1.12 -6.76 -0.25
CA TYR A 46 -0.88 -5.57 -1.05
C TYR A 46 -1.24 -5.83 -2.51
N HIS A 47 -1.49 -4.77 -3.24
CA HIS A 47 -1.62 -4.84 -4.69
C HIS A 47 -1.23 -3.51 -5.31
N PHE A 48 -0.42 -3.58 -6.36
CA PHE A 48 0.02 -2.39 -7.10
C PHE A 48 -0.26 -2.58 -8.58
N VAL A 49 -0.82 -1.54 -9.20
CA VAL A 49 -0.90 -1.42 -10.65
C VAL A 49 0.11 -0.35 -11.05
N HIS A 50 1.13 -0.73 -11.83
CA HIS A 50 2.23 0.15 -12.19
C HIS A 50 2.47 0.04 -13.71
N THR A 51 2.20 1.12 -14.44
CA THR A 51 2.24 1.12 -15.91
C THR A 51 3.31 2.04 -16.50
N GLY A 52 4.07 2.72 -15.66
CA GLY A 52 5.11 3.64 -16.13
C GLY A 52 5.56 4.58 -15.03
N GLY A 53 6.13 5.73 -15.39
CA GLY A 53 6.49 6.75 -14.43
C GLY A 53 5.29 7.17 -13.60
N ALA A 54 5.46 7.32 -12.31
CA ALA A 54 4.35 7.62 -11.41
C ALA A 54 4.65 8.86 -10.58
N ILE A 55 3.64 9.73 -10.48
CA ILE A 55 3.66 10.90 -9.60
C ILE A 55 2.61 10.66 -8.52
N ILE A 56 3.06 10.53 -7.28
CA ILE A 56 2.18 10.26 -6.15
C ILE A 56 1.36 11.51 -5.84
N THR A 57 0.04 11.35 -5.72
CA THR A 57 -0.83 12.40 -5.23
C THR A 57 -1.06 12.26 -3.74
N GLU A 58 -1.22 11.02 -3.27
CA GLU A 58 -1.52 10.81 -1.87
C GLU A 58 -1.17 9.39 -1.42
N ILE A 59 -0.71 9.28 -0.17
CA ILE A 59 -0.58 8.02 0.55
C ILE A 59 -1.36 8.20 1.85
N ASP A 60 -2.54 7.56 1.96
CA ASP A 60 -3.44 7.76 3.08
C ASP A 60 -3.74 6.48 3.83
N GLU A 61 -3.79 6.60 5.15
CA GLU A 61 -4.40 5.56 5.96
C GLU A 61 -5.92 5.64 5.81
N VAL A 62 -6.55 4.49 5.54
CA VAL A 62 -8.00 4.38 5.42
C VAL A 62 -8.51 3.28 6.34
N PRO A 63 -9.77 3.36 6.82
CA PRO A 63 -10.34 2.28 7.61
C PRO A 63 -10.36 0.97 6.82
N ILE A 64 -9.94 -0.13 7.46
CA ILE A 64 -9.92 -1.45 6.80
C ILE A 64 -11.29 -1.82 6.24
N PRO A 65 -12.41 -1.64 6.95
CA PRO A 65 -13.73 -1.95 6.38
C PRO A 65 -14.03 -1.19 5.09
N GLN A 66 -13.61 0.07 5.00
CA GLN A 66 -13.80 0.89 3.81
C GLN A 66 -13.00 0.34 2.62
N LEU A 67 -11.75 -0.04 2.85
CA LEU A 67 -10.92 -0.65 1.82
C LEU A 67 -11.52 -1.97 1.34
N LEU A 68 -11.94 -2.84 2.24
CA LEU A 68 -12.50 -4.14 1.90
C LEU A 68 -13.84 -4.03 1.18
N GLU A 69 -14.63 -3.02 1.46
CA GLU A 69 -15.85 -2.75 0.70
C GLU A 69 -15.54 -2.50 -0.78
N LYS A 70 -14.46 -1.77 -1.03
CA LYS A 70 -14.02 -1.44 -2.39
C LYS A 70 -13.37 -2.62 -3.12
N ILE A 71 -12.57 -3.44 -2.42
CA ILE A 71 -11.69 -4.43 -3.05
C ILE A 71 -11.93 -5.86 -2.58
N GLY A 72 -12.92 -6.08 -1.71
CA GLY A 72 -13.12 -7.38 -1.05
C GLY A 72 -13.36 -8.54 -2.01
N ASP A 73 -14.08 -8.32 -3.11
CA ASP A 73 -14.30 -9.36 -4.12
C ASP A 73 -12.99 -9.78 -4.78
N GLN A 74 -12.12 -8.83 -5.07
CA GLN A 74 -10.81 -9.09 -5.65
C GLN A 74 -9.91 -9.83 -4.66
N LEU A 75 -9.94 -9.46 -3.39
CA LEU A 75 -9.19 -10.16 -2.36
C LEU A 75 -9.68 -11.61 -2.18
N ALA A 76 -10.99 -11.82 -2.23
CA ALA A 76 -11.56 -13.15 -2.17
C ALA A 76 -11.08 -14.03 -3.33
N GLU A 77 -11.05 -13.48 -4.53
CA GLU A 77 -10.56 -14.16 -5.72
C GLU A 77 -9.07 -14.52 -5.59
N TRP A 78 -8.26 -13.59 -5.13
CA TRP A 78 -6.83 -13.85 -4.92
C TRP A 78 -6.58 -14.87 -3.83
N ASN A 79 -7.36 -14.85 -2.76
CA ASN A 79 -7.25 -15.88 -1.72
C ASN A 79 -7.56 -17.27 -2.28
N ARG A 80 -8.57 -17.39 -3.14
CA ARG A 80 -8.93 -18.65 -3.78
C ARG A 80 -7.80 -19.17 -4.66
N MET A 81 -7.10 -18.27 -5.36
CA MET A 81 -6.03 -18.62 -6.31
C MET A 81 -4.65 -18.79 -5.66
N HIS A 82 -4.32 -17.96 -4.70
CA HIS A 82 -2.95 -17.83 -4.19
C HIS A 82 -2.81 -18.00 -2.67
N GLY A 83 -3.91 -17.98 -1.94
CA GLY A 83 -3.90 -17.97 -0.48
C GLY A 83 -3.40 -16.64 0.09
N LEU A 84 -4.22 -15.99 0.90
CA LEU A 84 -3.84 -14.77 1.60
C LEU A 84 -3.67 -15.05 3.08
N SER A 85 -2.64 -14.41 3.67
CA SER A 85 -2.43 -14.44 5.10
C SER A 85 -3.64 -13.87 5.84
N LEU A 86 -4.09 -14.56 6.88
CA LEU A 86 -5.19 -14.10 7.75
C LEU A 86 -6.55 -13.98 7.06
N TRP A 87 -6.71 -14.51 5.84
CA TRP A 87 -7.98 -14.42 5.11
C TRP A 87 -9.14 -15.05 5.88
N GLU A 88 -10.27 -14.34 5.88
CA GLU A 88 -11.57 -14.80 6.35
C GLU A 88 -12.58 -14.65 5.21
N LYS A 89 -13.54 -15.57 5.12
CA LYS A 89 -14.55 -15.56 4.03
C LYS A 89 -15.49 -14.38 4.11
N ASP A 90 -15.83 -13.96 5.32
CA ASP A 90 -16.68 -12.80 5.58
C ASP A 90 -15.81 -11.55 5.68
N ARG A 91 -16.14 -10.52 4.90
CA ARG A 91 -15.38 -9.27 4.89
C ARG A 91 -15.37 -8.57 6.24
N GLU A 92 -16.53 -8.58 6.92
CA GLU A 92 -16.61 -7.97 8.25
C GLU A 92 -15.74 -8.73 9.24
N GLN A 93 -15.74 -10.06 9.16
CA GLN A 93 -14.90 -10.90 9.99
C GLN A 93 -13.41 -10.67 9.67
N TYR A 94 -13.06 -10.57 8.40
CA TYR A 94 -11.70 -10.30 7.98
C TYR A 94 -11.23 -8.93 8.48
N ALA A 95 -12.06 -7.89 8.31
CA ALA A 95 -11.75 -6.56 8.81
C ALA A 95 -11.56 -6.56 10.34
N ALA A 96 -12.44 -7.25 11.06
CA ALA A 96 -12.36 -7.35 12.52
C ALA A 96 -11.08 -8.08 12.94
N THR A 97 -10.73 -9.18 12.29
CA THR A 97 -9.52 -9.95 12.57
C THR A 97 -8.27 -9.11 12.34
N LEU A 98 -8.18 -8.41 11.22
CA LEU A 98 -7.04 -7.55 10.91
C LEU A 98 -6.92 -6.40 11.92
N THR A 99 -8.02 -5.75 12.23
CA THR A 99 -8.03 -4.64 13.19
C THR A 99 -7.61 -5.11 14.58
N GLU A 100 -8.14 -6.23 15.02
CA GLU A 100 -7.80 -6.82 16.34
C GLU A 100 -6.32 -7.17 16.43
N LYS A 101 -5.72 -7.64 15.34
CA LYS A 101 -4.30 -7.99 15.29
C LYS A 101 -3.38 -6.79 15.07
N GLY A 102 -3.91 -5.59 14.98
CA GLY A 102 -3.14 -4.36 14.86
C GLY A 102 -2.77 -3.96 13.44
N TYR A 103 -3.43 -4.52 12.43
CA TYR A 103 -3.21 -4.10 11.05
C TYR A 103 -3.93 -2.81 10.73
N CYS A 104 -3.37 -2.06 9.79
CA CYS A 104 -3.94 -0.85 9.21
C CYS A 104 -3.91 -0.96 7.69
N ALA A 105 -4.66 -0.13 7.01
CA ALA A 105 -4.72 -0.11 5.57
C ALA A 105 -4.30 1.27 5.04
N TRP A 106 -3.52 1.26 3.95
CA TRP A 106 -3.12 2.49 3.25
C TRP A 106 -3.46 2.35 1.78
N THR A 107 -3.94 3.44 1.20
CA THR A 107 -4.09 3.56 -0.25
C THR A 107 -3.00 4.47 -0.80
N ILE A 108 -2.52 4.14 -1.98
CA ILE A 108 -1.53 4.94 -2.70
C ILE A 108 -2.19 5.38 -3.99
N GLU A 109 -2.38 6.68 -4.15
CA GLU A 109 -2.96 7.27 -5.34
C GLU A 109 -1.91 8.06 -6.10
N SER A 110 -2.02 8.06 -7.42
CA SER A 110 -1.14 8.84 -8.27
C SER A 110 -1.91 9.55 -9.37
N ALA A 111 -1.33 10.61 -9.88
CA ALA A 111 -1.87 11.30 -11.05
C ALA A 111 -1.75 10.45 -12.30
N VAL A 112 -0.69 9.67 -12.41
CA VAL A 112 -0.41 8.80 -13.56
C VAL A 112 0.42 7.61 -13.11
N GLY A 113 0.19 6.46 -13.74
CA GLY A 113 1.11 5.34 -13.78
C GLY A 113 1.12 4.40 -12.58
N PHE A 114 0.41 4.70 -11.51
CA PHE A 114 0.42 3.85 -10.34
C PHE A 114 -0.84 4.00 -9.50
N GLU A 115 -1.34 2.90 -8.98
CA GLU A 115 -2.29 2.90 -7.86
C GLU A 115 -2.13 1.60 -7.07
N GLY A 116 -2.50 1.63 -5.80
CA GLY A 116 -2.42 0.43 -5.00
C GLY A 116 -2.89 0.59 -3.57
N PHE A 117 -2.77 -0.50 -2.83
CA PHE A 117 -3.03 -0.51 -1.41
C PHE A 117 -2.03 -1.43 -0.69
N VAL A 118 -1.88 -1.20 0.59
CA VAL A 118 -1.10 -2.05 1.49
C VAL A 118 -1.89 -2.23 2.79
N ILE A 119 -1.99 -3.47 3.26
CA ILE A 119 -2.47 -3.80 4.60
C ILE A 119 -1.28 -4.29 5.39
N ALA A 120 -0.89 -3.58 6.42
CA ALA A 120 0.31 -3.85 7.19
C ALA A 120 0.12 -3.40 8.64
N LYS A 121 1.06 -3.77 9.52
CA LYS A 121 1.00 -3.32 10.91
C LYS A 121 1.56 -1.92 11.11
N SER A 122 2.52 -1.51 10.29
CA SER A 122 3.12 -0.20 10.46
C SER A 122 3.68 0.35 9.15
N VAL A 123 3.84 1.65 9.11
CA VAL A 123 4.56 2.39 8.08
C VAL A 123 5.45 3.44 8.75
N GLY A 124 6.62 3.67 8.18
CA GLY A 124 7.54 4.67 8.69
C GLY A 124 8.66 4.95 7.71
N ASP A 125 9.54 5.86 8.08
CA ASP A 125 10.75 6.14 7.32
C ASP A 125 11.67 4.92 7.37
N ALA A 126 12.27 4.63 6.25
CA ALA A 126 13.20 3.51 6.12
C ALA A 126 14.65 3.96 6.13
#